data_b67c7b1f623164391b8ba3d07bcc22ba
#
_entry.id   b67c7b1f623164391b8ba3d07bcc22ba
#
_cell.length_a   1.000
_cell.length_b   1.000
_cell.length_c   1.000
_cell.angle_alpha   90.00
_cell.angle_beta   90.00
_cell.angle_gamma   90.00
#
_symmetry.space_group_name_H-M   'P 1'
#
loop_
_entity.id
_entity.type
_entity.pdbx_description
1 polymer ?
#
loop_
_entity_poly.entity_id
_entity_poly.type
_entity_poly.pdbx_seq_one_letter_code
_entity_poly.pdbx_strand_id
1 'polypeptide(L)'
;IYDDYVGAGWVTSSSSRQEYPPNSPLIPGLLNGYKPLHLEVEMSQPEGKLFWSGILFSADVPFTANWRARPQSDLFANQATLLQADLFAATSNATTYRAEAYVPRAVVSQMRIASTEYPDQIRTKYLQLPSTVPQRVRQLAQDLTQSKTNAYDKAKAIEEYLRAYPYD
;
A
#
# COMPACT_ATOMS: atom_id res chain seq x y z
N ILE A 1 0.75 9.48 2.56
CA ILE A 1 0.27 8.77 1.36
C ILE A 1 -1.02 9.43 0.91
N TYR A 2 -1.08 9.83 -0.32
CA TYR A 2 -2.19 10.53 -0.94
C TYR A 2 -3.03 9.53 -1.72
N ASP A 3 -4.35 9.65 -1.69
CA ASP A 3 -5.29 8.71 -2.31
C ASP A 3 -6.43 9.36 -3.09
N ASP A 4 -6.51 10.69 -3.06
CA ASP A 4 -7.52 11.43 -3.80
C ASP A 4 -6.86 12.55 -4.62
N TYR A 5 -7.11 12.57 -5.93
CA TYR A 5 -6.58 13.58 -6.84
C TYR A 5 -7.62 14.66 -7.11
N VAL A 6 -7.39 15.86 -6.58
CA VAL A 6 -8.32 17.00 -6.67
C VAL A 6 -8.03 17.97 -7.83
N GLY A 7 -7.30 17.53 -8.84
CA GLY A 7 -6.99 18.33 -10.05
C GLY A 7 -5.78 19.24 -9.89
N ALA A 8 -5.57 19.83 -8.72
CA ALA A 8 -4.40 20.64 -8.39
C ALA A 8 -3.28 19.83 -7.71
N GLY A 9 -3.59 18.60 -7.28
CA GLY A 9 -2.65 17.72 -6.60
C GLY A 9 -3.36 16.54 -5.91
N TRP A 10 -2.57 15.73 -5.23
CA TRP A 10 -3.03 14.60 -4.45
C TRP A 10 -3.24 15.00 -3.00
N VAL A 11 -4.38 14.61 -2.42
CA VAL A 11 -4.72 14.82 -1.01
C VAL A 11 -4.97 13.50 -0.30
N THR A 12 -4.94 13.54 1.03
CA THR A 12 -5.26 12.37 1.87
C THR A 12 -6.72 12.44 2.29
N SER A 13 -7.47 11.36 2.06
CA SER A 13 -8.83 11.22 2.55
C SER A 13 -8.90 11.16 4.08
N SER A 14 -10.09 11.28 4.65
CA SER A 14 -10.32 11.18 6.10
C SER A 14 -9.83 9.83 6.65
N SER A 15 -9.27 9.85 7.85
CA SER A 15 -8.72 8.67 8.52
C SER A 15 -9.18 8.56 9.96
N SER A 16 -9.16 7.35 10.49
CA SER A 16 -9.36 7.07 11.91
C SER A 16 -8.04 6.63 12.55
N ARG A 17 -7.87 6.95 13.84
CA ARG A 17 -6.70 6.59 14.63
C ARG A 17 -7.04 5.49 15.61
N GLN A 18 -6.10 4.58 15.83
CA GLN A 18 -6.22 3.54 16.84
C GLN A 18 -4.85 3.25 17.45
N GLU A 19 -4.81 3.20 18.78
CA GLU A 19 -3.61 2.86 19.54
C GLU A 19 -3.46 1.35 19.66
N TYR A 20 -2.24 0.89 19.54
CA TYR A 20 -1.85 -0.51 19.70
C TYR A 20 -0.73 -0.62 20.72
N PRO A 21 -0.89 -1.46 21.76
CA PRO A 21 0.19 -1.78 22.66
C PRO A 21 1.27 -2.61 21.96
N PRO A 22 2.47 -2.73 22.55
CA PRO A 22 3.56 -3.56 22.02
C PRO A 22 3.08 -4.99 21.71
N ASN A 23 3.55 -5.54 20.59
CA ASN A 23 3.27 -6.89 20.12
C ASN A 23 1.78 -7.18 19.84
N SER A 24 0.95 -6.15 19.76
CA SER A 24 -0.46 -6.31 19.43
C SER A 24 -0.66 -6.49 17.94
N PRO A 25 -1.29 -7.60 17.48
CA PRO A 25 -1.51 -7.80 16.06
C PRO A 25 -2.58 -6.84 15.52
N LEU A 26 -2.30 -6.23 14.36
CA LEU A 26 -3.25 -5.38 13.64
C LEU A 26 -4.29 -6.19 12.87
N ILE A 27 -3.93 -7.41 12.52
CA ILE A 27 -4.72 -8.32 11.70
C ILE A 27 -4.67 -9.70 12.32
N PRO A 28 -5.77 -10.46 12.31
CA PRO A 28 -5.76 -11.81 12.84
C PRO A 28 -5.12 -12.80 11.84
N GLY A 29 -4.19 -13.61 12.35
CA GLY A 29 -3.71 -14.82 11.69
C GLY A 29 -2.70 -14.62 10.55
N LEU A 30 -2.27 -15.76 10.00
CA LEU A 30 -1.34 -15.84 8.87
C LEU A 30 -2.06 -15.59 7.55
N LEU A 31 -1.43 -14.81 6.67
CA LEU A 31 -1.95 -14.51 5.34
C LEU A 31 -1.51 -15.57 4.32
N ASN A 32 -2.46 -16.29 3.74
CA ASN A 32 -2.17 -17.20 2.64
C ASN A 32 -1.59 -16.42 1.44
N GLY A 33 -0.50 -16.95 0.86
CA GLY A 33 0.19 -16.30 -0.26
C GLY A 33 1.16 -15.20 0.15
N TYR A 34 1.37 -15.03 1.44
CA TYR A 34 2.35 -14.07 2.00
C TYR A 34 3.43 -14.83 2.79
N LYS A 35 4.56 -14.18 2.99
CA LYS A 35 5.63 -14.62 3.89
C LYS A 35 5.86 -13.56 4.97
N PRO A 36 6.20 -13.98 6.19
CA PRO A 36 6.60 -13.04 7.23
C PRO A 36 7.89 -12.34 6.85
N LEU A 37 7.98 -11.08 7.26
CA LEU A 37 9.15 -10.23 7.18
C LEU A 37 9.37 -9.64 8.57
N HIS A 38 10.56 -9.91 9.14
CA HIS A 38 10.99 -9.32 10.40
C HIS A 38 11.94 -8.17 10.08
N LEU A 39 11.66 -7.00 10.64
CA LEU A 39 12.45 -5.80 10.47
C LEU A 39 13.00 -5.36 11.83
N GLU A 40 14.25 -4.98 11.84
CA GLU A 40 14.85 -4.18 12.92
C GLU A 40 15.09 -2.79 12.38
N VAL A 41 14.56 -1.78 13.07
CA VAL A 41 14.65 -0.38 12.68
C VAL A 41 15.41 0.36 13.76
N GLU A 42 16.46 1.09 13.36
CA GLU A 42 17.22 1.98 14.19
C GLU A 42 17.31 3.35 13.52
N MET A 43 16.98 4.40 14.25
CA MET A 43 16.99 5.78 13.78
C MET A 43 17.84 6.64 14.70
N SER A 44 18.57 7.58 14.16
CA SER A 44 19.42 8.50 14.93
C SER A 44 18.62 9.45 15.83
N GLN A 45 17.36 9.71 15.48
CA GLN A 45 16.44 10.56 16.25
C GLN A 45 14.99 10.12 16.04
N PRO A 46 14.07 10.47 16.96
CA PRO A 46 12.64 10.19 16.78
C PRO A 46 12.06 10.97 15.59
N GLU A 47 11.46 10.26 14.64
CA GLU A 47 10.79 10.86 13.49
C GLU A 47 9.26 11.00 13.69
N GLY A 48 8.73 10.53 14.83
CA GLY A 48 7.29 10.47 15.07
C GLY A 48 6.56 9.50 14.14
N LYS A 49 7.30 8.61 13.48
CA LYS A 49 6.78 7.64 12.50
C LYS A 49 7.25 6.23 12.83
N LEU A 50 6.42 5.27 12.53
CA LEU A 50 6.79 3.86 12.51
C LEU A 50 7.06 3.46 11.04
N PHE A 51 8.24 2.94 10.75
CA PHE A 51 8.61 2.47 9.43
C PHE A 51 8.49 0.96 9.35
N TRP A 52 7.92 0.48 8.25
CA TRP A 52 7.81 -0.96 7.95
C TRP A 52 7.77 -1.18 6.44
N SER A 53 7.74 -2.44 6.02
CA SER A 53 7.56 -2.85 4.62
C SER A 53 6.49 -3.93 4.52
N GLY A 54 5.65 -3.87 3.50
CA GLY A 54 4.54 -4.81 3.33
C GLY A 54 3.32 -4.47 4.20
N ILE A 55 2.59 -5.48 4.63
CA ILE A 55 1.42 -5.36 5.51
C ILE A 55 1.90 -5.48 6.96
N LEU A 56 1.82 -4.41 7.73
CA LEU A 56 2.21 -4.40 9.13
C LEU A 56 1.34 -5.38 9.93
N PHE A 57 1.98 -6.26 10.69
CA PHE A 57 1.32 -7.20 11.60
C PHE A 57 1.40 -6.73 13.05
N SER A 58 2.60 -6.42 13.54
CA SER A 58 2.84 -5.94 14.91
C SER A 58 4.15 -5.15 14.99
N ALA A 59 4.34 -4.46 16.10
CA ALA A 59 5.64 -3.92 16.52
C ALA A 59 5.85 -4.14 18.01
N ASP A 60 7.10 -4.26 18.45
CA ASP A 60 7.45 -4.47 19.87
C ASP A 60 7.43 -3.17 20.71
N VAL A 61 6.97 -2.08 20.12
CA VAL A 61 6.77 -0.77 20.76
C VAL A 61 5.32 -0.32 20.62
N PRO A 62 4.80 0.56 21.49
CA PRO A 62 3.48 1.14 21.32
C PRO A 62 3.46 2.07 20.11
N PHE A 63 2.35 2.05 19.38
CA PHE A 63 2.17 2.90 18.20
C PHE A 63 0.70 3.24 17.97
N THR A 64 0.46 4.30 17.21
CA THR A 64 -0.87 4.67 16.72
C THR A 64 -0.97 4.41 15.23
N ALA A 65 -1.88 3.53 14.84
CA ALA A 65 -2.20 3.25 13.44
C ALA A 65 -3.22 4.27 12.89
N ASN A 66 -2.98 4.73 11.68
CA ASN A 66 -3.86 5.64 10.95
C ASN A 66 -4.49 4.89 9.78
N TRP A 67 -5.80 4.65 9.88
CA TRP A 67 -6.57 3.86 8.93
C TRP A 67 -7.47 4.75 8.08
N ARG A 68 -7.49 4.56 6.78
CA ARG A 68 -8.58 5.04 5.91
C ARG A 68 -9.76 4.07 5.91
N ALA A 69 -9.46 2.78 5.91
CA ALA A 69 -10.44 1.73 6.15
C ALA A 69 -9.86 0.76 7.18
N ARG A 70 -10.58 0.53 8.28
CA ARG A 70 -10.21 -0.48 9.26
C ARG A 70 -10.59 -1.86 8.75
N PRO A 71 -9.83 -2.92 9.11
CA PRO A 71 -10.35 -4.26 9.01
C PRO A 71 -11.64 -4.30 9.83
N GLN A 72 -12.75 -4.73 9.24
CA GLN A 72 -13.97 -4.97 10.02
C GLN A 72 -13.69 -6.12 10.99
N SER A 73 -14.01 -5.86 12.27
CA SER A 73 -13.61 -6.64 13.43
C SER A 73 -13.95 -8.11 13.27
N ASP A 74 -13.23 -8.84 13.82
CA ASP A 74 -13.14 -9.56 15.02
C ASP A 74 -13.02 -11.07 14.95
N LEU A 75 -13.54 -11.78 14.02
CA LEU A 75 -13.53 -13.25 14.17
C LEU A 75 -13.22 -14.01 12.88
N PHE A 76 -13.29 -13.37 11.74
CA PHE A 76 -13.19 -14.05 10.44
C PHE A 76 -12.46 -13.18 9.38
N ALA A 77 -11.40 -12.48 9.77
CA ALA A 77 -10.60 -11.76 8.78
C ALA A 77 -10.00 -12.77 7.82
N ASN A 78 -10.70 -12.98 6.74
CA ASN A 78 -10.18 -13.68 5.58
C ASN A 78 -9.35 -12.69 4.74
N GLN A 79 -8.66 -13.21 3.76
CA GLN A 79 -7.85 -12.42 2.84
C GLN A 79 -8.64 -11.26 2.19
N ALA A 80 -9.95 -11.40 1.98
CA ALA A 80 -10.83 -10.36 1.46
C ALA A 80 -10.98 -9.18 2.42
N THR A 81 -11.06 -9.41 3.72
CA THR A 81 -11.13 -8.35 4.74
C THR A 81 -9.84 -7.53 4.80
N LEU A 82 -8.69 -8.18 4.57
CA LEU A 82 -7.40 -7.49 4.53
C LEU A 82 -7.23 -6.64 3.28
N LEU A 83 -7.76 -7.06 2.15
CA LEU A 83 -7.81 -6.26 0.93
C LEU A 83 -8.71 -5.01 1.09
N GLN A 84 -9.60 -5.01 2.09
CA GLN A 84 -10.45 -3.87 2.42
C GLN A 84 -9.82 -2.93 3.46
N ALA A 85 -8.82 -3.40 4.21
CA ALA A 85 -8.12 -2.59 5.19
C ALA A 85 -7.10 -1.68 4.50
N ASP A 86 -7.07 -0.43 4.92
CA ASP A 86 -6.14 0.57 4.37
C ASP A 86 -5.43 1.28 5.52
N LEU A 87 -4.33 0.66 5.99
CA LEU A 87 -3.37 1.27 6.90
C LEU A 87 -2.40 2.12 6.09
N PHE A 88 -2.49 3.42 6.20
CA PHE A 88 -1.65 4.30 5.40
C PHE A 88 -0.46 4.90 6.16
N ALA A 89 -0.52 4.95 7.49
CA ALA A 89 0.57 5.42 8.33
C ALA A 89 0.47 4.83 9.74
N ALA A 90 1.60 4.78 10.43
CA ALA A 90 1.66 4.54 11.86
C ALA A 90 2.67 5.50 12.49
N THR A 91 2.41 5.90 13.74
CA THR A 91 3.25 6.85 14.47
C THR A 91 3.74 6.24 15.77
N SER A 92 5.02 6.44 16.07
CA SER A 92 5.69 6.09 17.32
C SER A 92 6.85 7.05 17.56
N ASN A 93 7.23 7.26 18.80
CA ASN A 93 8.40 8.03 19.17
C ASN A 93 9.63 7.14 19.45
N ALA A 94 9.52 5.83 19.26
CA ALA A 94 10.62 4.91 19.41
C ALA A 94 11.67 5.14 18.30
N THR A 95 12.94 5.12 18.67
CA THR A 95 14.08 5.18 17.73
C THR A 95 14.60 3.81 17.35
N THR A 96 14.30 2.80 18.16
CA THR A 96 14.69 1.41 17.91
C THR A 96 13.51 0.51 18.19
N TYR A 97 13.19 -0.39 17.26
CA TYR A 97 12.11 -1.35 17.41
C TYR A 97 12.23 -2.50 16.42
N ARG A 98 11.49 -3.56 16.70
CA ARG A 98 11.24 -4.66 15.76
C ARG A 98 9.82 -4.60 15.28
N ALA A 99 9.63 -4.75 13.97
CA ALA A 99 8.32 -4.87 13.37
C ALA A 99 8.18 -6.21 12.65
N GLU A 100 7.01 -6.81 12.77
CA GLU A 100 6.60 -7.95 11.96
C GLU A 100 5.64 -7.47 10.87
N ALA A 101 5.86 -7.92 9.67
CA ALA A 101 5.04 -7.60 8.51
C ALA A 101 4.88 -8.81 7.60
N TYR A 102 3.96 -8.72 6.65
CA TYR A 102 3.76 -9.73 5.62
C TYR A 102 4.00 -9.16 4.24
N VAL A 103 4.76 -9.87 3.41
CA VAL A 103 5.00 -9.50 2.01
C VAL A 103 4.48 -10.59 1.08
N PRO A 104 3.89 -10.22 -0.08
CA PRO A 104 3.36 -11.20 -1.02
C PRO A 104 4.47 -12.11 -1.58
N ARG A 105 4.12 -13.37 -1.82
CA ARG A 105 5.00 -14.36 -2.49
C ARG A 105 4.80 -14.40 -4.00
N ALA A 106 4.08 -13.44 -4.57
CA ALA A 106 3.79 -13.43 -5.99
C ALA A 106 5.07 -13.39 -6.83
N VAL A 107 5.13 -14.27 -7.82
CA VAL A 107 6.20 -14.26 -8.83
C VAL A 107 5.69 -13.62 -10.11
N VAL A 108 6.60 -13.17 -10.97
CA VAL A 108 6.28 -12.45 -12.22
C VAL A 108 5.26 -13.18 -13.08
N SER A 109 5.39 -14.51 -13.23
CA SER A 109 4.44 -15.31 -14.01
C SER A 109 2.99 -15.23 -13.45
N GLN A 110 2.83 -15.23 -12.12
CA GLN A 110 1.52 -15.07 -11.48
C GLN A 110 0.96 -13.66 -11.68
N MET A 111 1.82 -12.63 -11.60
CA MET A 111 1.40 -11.25 -11.83
C MET A 111 0.94 -11.00 -13.27
N ARG A 112 1.58 -11.66 -14.26
CA ARG A 112 1.20 -11.55 -15.67
C ARG A 112 -0.15 -12.17 -16.02
N ILE A 113 -0.54 -13.22 -15.31
CA ILE A 113 -1.84 -13.90 -15.52
C ILE A 113 -2.92 -13.45 -14.53
N ALA A 114 -2.59 -12.51 -13.63
CA ALA A 114 -3.55 -11.99 -12.67
C ALA A 114 -4.73 -11.30 -13.39
N SER A 115 -5.93 -11.51 -12.84
CA SER A 115 -7.15 -10.86 -13.33
C SER A 115 -7.08 -9.34 -13.19
N THR A 116 -7.73 -8.65 -14.10
CA THR A 116 -8.01 -7.21 -14.01
C THR A 116 -9.36 -6.91 -13.34
N GLU A 117 -10.04 -7.93 -12.85
CA GLU A 117 -11.26 -7.80 -12.05
C GLU A 117 -10.89 -7.37 -10.63
N TYR A 118 -10.71 -6.06 -10.46
CA TYR A 118 -10.42 -5.49 -9.15
C TYR A 118 -11.68 -5.34 -8.30
N PRO A 119 -11.60 -5.55 -6.97
CA PRO A 119 -12.69 -5.21 -6.06
C PRO A 119 -13.17 -3.77 -6.24
N ASP A 120 -14.47 -3.53 -6.05
CA ASP A 120 -15.07 -2.19 -6.24
C ASP A 120 -14.36 -1.10 -5.44
N GLN A 121 -13.95 -1.42 -4.22
CA GLN A 121 -13.20 -0.52 -3.37
C GLN A 121 -11.86 -0.08 -4.00
N ILE A 122 -11.14 -1.00 -4.63
CA ILE A 122 -9.89 -0.68 -5.33
C ILE A 122 -10.18 0.19 -6.55
N ARG A 123 -11.21 -0.15 -7.31
CA ARG A 123 -11.61 0.64 -8.50
C ARG A 123 -12.02 2.05 -8.13
N THR A 124 -12.85 2.20 -7.09
CA THR A 124 -13.38 3.49 -6.67
C THR A 124 -12.31 4.39 -6.03
N LYS A 125 -11.33 3.81 -5.36
CA LYS A 125 -10.35 4.59 -4.60
C LYS A 125 -9.06 4.86 -5.37
N TYR A 126 -8.57 3.86 -6.12
CA TYR A 126 -7.21 3.91 -6.66
C TYR A 126 -7.14 3.90 -8.20
N LEU A 127 -8.24 3.59 -8.88
CA LEU A 127 -8.25 3.51 -10.35
C LEU A 127 -9.04 4.65 -11.00
N GLN A 128 -9.50 5.63 -10.24
CA GLN A 128 -10.17 6.80 -10.80
C GLN A 128 -9.16 7.86 -11.23
N LEU A 129 -9.38 8.39 -12.42
CA LEU A 129 -8.65 9.54 -12.94
C LEU A 129 -9.66 10.66 -13.24
N PRO A 130 -9.54 11.82 -12.61
CA PRO A 130 -10.41 12.96 -12.90
C PRO A 130 -10.26 13.42 -14.35
N SER A 131 -11.29 14.06 -14.87
CA SER A 131 -11.31 14.62 -16.23
C SER A 131 -10.24 15.69 -16.47
N THR A 132 -9.75 16.30 -15.38
CA THR A 132 -8.70 17.31 -15.38
C THR A 132 -7.31 16.77 -15.71
N VAL A 133 -7.09 15.44 -15.72
CA VAL A 133 -5.81 14.86 -16.16
C VAL A 133 -5.59 15.23 -17.64
N PRO A 134 -4.47 15.93 -17.98
CA PRO A 134 -4.22 16.39 -19.33
C PRO A 134 -4.23 15.26 -20.36
N GLN A 135 -4.79 15.53 -21.53
CA GLN A 135 -4.85 14.54 -22.62
C GLN A 135 -3.48 13.97 -23.00
N ARG A 136 -2.42 14.79 -22.96
CA ARG A 136 -1.05 14.35 -23.22
C ARG A 136 -0.59 13.22 -22.29
N VAL A 137 -1.02 13.23 -21.01
CA VAL A 137 -0.65 12.19 -20.03
C VAL A 137 -1.39 10.89 -20.37
N ARG A 138 -2.67 10.98 -20.73
CA ARG A 138 -3.45 9.82 -21.15
C ARG A 138 -2.87 9.20 -22.42
N GLN A 139 -2.53 10.04 -23.41
CA GLN A 139 -1.93 9.59 -24.66
C GLN A 139 -0.58 8.91 -24.42
N LEU A 140 0.30 9.54 -23.64
CA LEU A 140 1.59 8.95 -23.27
C LEU A 140 1.43 7.57 -22.62
N ALA A 141 0.52 7.45 -21.65
CA ALA A 141 0.25 6.17 -20.98
C ALA A 141 -0.24 5.10 -21.98
N GLN A 142 -1.11 5.47 -22.93
CA GLN A 142 -1.58 4.58 -23.99
C GLN A 142 -0.44 4.15 -24.90
N ASP A 143 0.38 5.09 -25.39
CA ASP A 143 1.49 4.82 -26.29
C ASP A 143 2.51 3.85 -25.66
N LEU A 144 2.83 4.06 -24.38
CA LEU A 144 3.75 3.20 -23.63
C LEU A 144 3.20 1.78 -23.39
N THR A 145 1.87 1.62 -23.31
CA THR A 145 1.25 0.38 -22.88
C THR A 145 0.47 -0.37 -23.95
N GLN A 146 0.28 0.19 -25.14
CA GLN A 146 -0.55 -0.39 -26.23
C GLN A 146 -0.12 -1.79 -26.67
N SER A 147 1.18 -2.08 -26.63
CA SER A 147 1.74 -3.40 -26.97
C SER A 147 1.70 -4.41 -25.82
N LYS A 148 1.23 -4.02 -24.62
CA LYS A 148 1.23 -4.86 -23.42
C LYS A 148 -0.15 -5.42 -23.16
N THR A 149 -0.24 -6.73 -22.95
CA THR A 149 -1.50 -7.46 -22.83
C THR A 149 -2.00 -7.61 -21.39
N ASN A 150 -1.15 -7.39 -20.39
CA ASN A 150 -1.49 -7.57 -18.98
C ASN A 150 -1.06 -6.38 -18.12
N ALA A 151 -1.64 -6.25 -16.93
CA ALA A 151 -1.41 -5.12 -16.03
C ALA A 151 0.04 -5.01 -15.56
N TYR A 152 0.71 -6.15 -15.30
CA TYR A 152 2.10 -6.16 -14.86
C TYR A 152 3.04 -5.56 -15.92
N ASP A 153 2.95 -6.03 -17.17
CA ASP A 153 3.83 -5.55 -18.23
C ASP A 153 3.52 -4.10 -18.62
N LYS A 154 2.27 -3.62 -18.46
CA LYS A 154 1.91 -2.20 -18.59
C LYS A 154 2.60 -1.35 -17.52
N ALA A 155 2.50 -1.76 -16.26
CA ALA A 155 3.16 -1.06 -15.15
C ALA A 155 4.69 -1.05 -15.34
N LYS A 156 5.27 -2.15 -15.79
CA LYS A 156 6.70 -2.27 -16.04
C LYS A 156 7.18 -1.34 -17.18
N ALA A 157 6.40 -1.21 -18.25
CA ALA A 157 6.73 -0.29 -19.33
C ALA A 157 6.72 1.17 -18.88
N ILE A 158 5.78 1.56 -18.02
CA ILE A 158 5.72 2.90 -17.42
C ILE A 158 6.92 3.12 -16.47
N GLU A 159 7.23 2.14 -15.62
CA GLU A 159 8.40 2.21 -14.73
C GLU A 159 9.70 2.41 -15.52
N GLU A 160 9.92 1.64 -16.58
CA GLU A 160 11.11 1.72 -17.42
C GLU A 160 11.22 3.09 -18.11
N TYR A 161 10.11 3.64 -18.58
CA TYR A 161 10.07 4.98 -19.15
C TYR A 161 10.46 6.05 -18.11
N LEU A 162 9.87 5.98 -16.90
CA LEU A 162 10.11 6.97 -15.85
C LEU A 162 11.54 6.91 -15.30
N ARG A 163 12.18 5.74 -15.30
CA ARG A 163 13.60 5.60 -14.87
C ARG A 163 14.59 6.38 -15.71
N ALA A 164 14.22 6.79 -16.94
CA ALA A 164 15.06 7.61 -17.79
C ALA A 164 15.12 9.09 -17.35
N TYR A 165 14.26 9.51 -16.42
CA TYR A 165 14.22 10.88 -15.91
C TYR A 165 14.95 10.98 -14.58
N PRO A 166 15.82 12.00 -14.40
CA PRO A 166 16.43 12.26 -13.11
C PRO A 166 15.34 12.66 -12.10
N TYR A 167 15.51 12.21 -10.86
CA TYR A 167 14.76 12.71 -9.71
C TYR A 167 15.52 13.94 -9.17
N ASP A 168 14.85 15.08 -9.12
CA ASP A 168 15.32 16.28 -8.45
C ASP A 168 14.86 16.32 -7.00
#